data_860c40d6553c38c516659ea5110ccade
#
_entry.id   860c40d6553c38c516659ea5110ccade
#
_cell.length_a   1.000
_cell.length_b   1.000
_cell.length_c   1.000
_cell.angle_alpha   90.00
_cell.angle_beta   90.00
_cell.angle_gamma   90.00
#
_symmetry.space_group_name_H-M   'P 1'
#
loop_
_entity.id
_entity.type
_entity.pdbx_description
1 polymer ?
#
loop_
_entity_poly.entity_id
_entity_poly.type
_entity_poly.pdbx_seq_one_letter_code
_entity_poly.pdbx_strand_id
1 'polypeptide(L)'
;YRNKSKYVRVEVLEKTINYLDENGDIRVTETSASLPMFHSGSNSGSFGGSFSGGTDGTVQHPIGAFTYENISENNSQGLDPSNTGGASGYNEYVQALDLLSNQDEYDVNLILTPGIIDSVHTAISKKIMDVCQDRGDCFALIDPVEYNKNVGDATERAGARDTSYAAMYWPWVKIPDNQLGVQRWVPPSVAVAGVYAFNDKVTHAWFAPAGLNRGTINVAKQAERRLTQADRDTLYDSNVNPIATFPGQGVTVFGQKTLQKKASALDRVNVRRLLIKVKKFIASSSRFLVFEQNNAVTRRRFLGIVNPFLEQVQSQSGLSAFRVVMDETNNTPDQIDRNQLVGQLFVQPTRTAEFIVLDFTIQPTGASFTS
;
A
#
# COMPACT_ATOMS: atom_id res chain seq x y z
N TYR A 1 22.51 -4.32 -13.51
CA TYR A 1 22.63 -5.25 -14.65
C TYR A 1 24.09 -5.51 -14.94
N ARG A 2 24.56 -6.75 -14.82
CA ARG A 2 25.89 -7.12 -15.29
C ARG A 2 25.79 -7.45 -16.79
N ASN A 3 26.56 -6.72 -17.61
CA ASN A 3 26.74 -7.06 -19.02
C ASN A 3 27.23 -8.51 -19.16
N LYS A 4 26.35 -9.38 -19.61
CA LYS A 4 26.67 -10.84 -19.80
C LYS A 4 27.10 -11.16 -21.21
N SER A 5 26.93 -10.23 -22.14
CA SER A 5 27.34 -10.47 -23.55
C SER A 5 28.83 -10.28 -23.71
N LYS A 6 29.45 -11.19 -24.50
CA LYS A 6 30.84 -11.09 -24.90
C LYS A 6 31.06 -10.03 -26.01
N TYR A 7 29.99 -9.70 -26.74
CA TYR A 7 30.06 -8.88 -27.94
C TYR A 7 29.37 -7.53 -27.81
N VAL A 8 28.45 -7.41 -26.84
CA VAL A 8 27.66 -6.17 -26.64
C VAL A 8 27.78 -5.76 -25.17
N ARG A 9 28.12 -4.51 -24.96
CA ARG A 9 28.04 -3.83 -23.67
C ARG A 9 26.94 -2.78 -23.76
N VAL A 10 26.07 -2.77 -22.80
CA VAL A 10 25.05 -1.73 -22.66
C VAL A 10 25.48 -0.83 -21.51
N GLU A 11 25.70 0.41 -21.82
CA GLU A 11 25.89 1.48 -20.83
C GLU A 11 24.71 2.41 -20.98
N VAL A 12 24.01 2.64 -19.87
CA VAL A 12 22.91 3.60 -19.84
C VAL A 12 23.52 4.97 -19.59
N LEU A 13 23.51 5.79 -20.62
CA LEU A 13 23.93 7.19 -20.53
C LEU A 13 22.71 8.00 -20.08
N GLU A 14 22.54 8.11 -18.78
CA GLU A 14 21.56 9.01 -18.21
C GLU A 14 22.08 10.44 -18.30
N LYS A 15 21.22 11.38 -18.68
CA LYS A 15 21.49 12.81 -18.52
C LYS A 15 21.40 13.18 -17.04
N THR A 16 22.33 12.66 -16.25
CA THR A 16 22.41 12.90 -14.81
C THR A 16 23.31 14.07 -14.50
N ILE A 17 23.28 14.53 -13.25
CA ILE A 17 24.15 15.58 -12.73
C ILE A 17 25.66 15.29 -12.99
N ASN A 18 26.04 14.00 -13.11
CA ASN A 18 27.41 13.61 -13.42
C ASN A 18 27.84 13.87 -14.87
N TYR A 19 26.85 14.02 -15.74
CA TYR A 19 27.05 14.28 -17.19
C TYR A 19 27.07 15.79 -17.48
N LEU A 20 26.39 16.57 -16.66
CA LEU A 20 26.34 18.02 -16.74
C LEU A 20 27.26 18.64 -15.68
N ASP A 21 27.77 19.83 -15.98
CA ASP A 21 28.47 20.66 -14.99
C ASP A 21 27.46 21.43 -14.10
N GLU A 22 28.01 22.29 -13.22
CA GLU A 22 27.20 23.06 -12.28
C GLU A 22 26.25 24.07 -12.97
N ASN A 23 26.51 24.39 -14.23
CA ASN A 23 25.70 25.30 -15.05
C ASN A 23 24.64 24.57 -15.90
N GLY A 24 24.66 23.23 -15.86
CA GLY A 24 23.79 22.42 -16.71
C GLY A 24 24.32 22.17 -18.11
N ASP A 25 25.56 22.54 -18.39
CA ASP A 25 26.26 22.27 -19.64
C ASP A 25 26.96 20.90 -19.60
N ILE A 26 27.15 20.29 -20.77
CA ILE A 26 27.91 19.04 -20.90
C ILE A 26 29.33 19.28 -20.39
N ARG A 27 29.79 18.44 -19.46
CA ARG A 27 31.14 18.54 -18.91
C ARG A 27 32.19 18.53 -20.03
N VAL A 28 33.20 19.37 -19.91
CA VAL A 28 34.28 19.49 -20.89
C VAL A 28 35.03 18.17 -21.10
N THR A 29 35.01 17.27 -20.09
CA THR A 29 35.59 15.92 -20.18
C THR A 29 34.74 14.96 -21.02
N GLU A 30 33.46 15.29 -21.20
CA GLU A 30 32.49 14.51 -21.99
C GLU A 30 32.27 15.22 -23.30
N THR A 31 33.20 15.08 -24.24
CA THR A 31 33.05 15.65 -25.57
C THR A 31 31.92 14.95 -26.32
N SER A 32 31.19 15.69 -27.13
CA SER A 32 30.14 15.13 -27.99
C SER A 32 30.63 14.00 -28.89
N ALA A 33 31.93 13.86 -29.10
CA ALA A 33 32.55 12.78 -29.85
C ALA A 33 32.68 11.47 -29.02
N SER A 34 32.65 11.51 -27.69
CA SER A 34 32.68 10.33 -26.83
C SER A 34 31.28 9.77 -26.55
N LEU A 35 30.24 10.54 -26.88
CA LEU A 35 28.86 10.08 -26.77
C LEU A 35 28.45 9.29 -27.99
N PRO A 36 27.72 8.18 -27.84
CA PRO A 36 27.11 7.50 -28.98
C PRO A 36 26.14 8.46 -29.69
N MET A 37 26.49 8.87 -30.88
CA MET A 37 25.64 9.72 -31.72
C MET A 37 24.89 8.86 -32.72
N PHE A 38 23.66 9.25 -33.06
CA PHE A 38 22.89 8.60 -34.10
C PHE A 38 23.64 8.67 -35.44
N HIS A 39 23.93 7.50 -36.03
CA HIS A 39 24.71 7.34 -37.26
C HIS A 39 26.18 7.77 -37.21
N SER A 40 26.77 7.99 -36.06
CA SER A 40 28.21 8.24 -36.00
C SER A 40 28.95 7.06 -35.39
N GLY A 41 29.36 6.16 -36.23
CA GLY A 41 30.28 5.09 -35.85
C GLY A 41 31.38 5.02 -36.88
N SER A 42 32.65 4.95 -36.45
CA SER A 42 33.82 4.84 -37.33
C SER A 42 34.04 3.43 -37.88
N ASN A 43 33.23 2.47 -37.46
CA ASN A 43 33.29 1.08 -37.90
C ASN A 43 31.96 0.64 -38.50
N SER A 44 32.05 -0.05 -39.64
CA SER A 44 30.90 -0.67 -40.30
C SER A 44 30.18 -1.61 -39.32
N GLY A 45 28.95 -1.30 -38.98
CA GLY A 45 28.14 -2.08 -38.02
C GLY A 45 28.07 -1.52 -36.62
N SER A 46 28.78 -0.45 -36.27
CA SER A 46 28.60 0.25 -35.01
C SER A 46 27.60 1.40 -35.20
N PHE A 47 26.44 1.27 -34.60
CA PHE A 47 25.50 2.37 -34.49
C PHE A 47 25.64 2.96 -33.09
N GLY A 48 26.22 4.14 -33.03
CA GLY A 48 26.17 4.96 -31.83
C GLY A 48 24.90 5.83 -31.87
N GLY A 49 24.37 6.14 -30.73
CA GLY A 49 23.22 7.02 -30.59
C GLY A 49 22.29 6.61 -29.46
N SER A 50 21.43 7.50 -29.08
CA SER A 50 20.35 7.16 -28.14
C SER A 50 19.31 6.28 -28.83
N PHE A 51 18.73 5.37 -28.07
CA PHE A 51 17.57 4.63 -28.54
C PHE A 51 16.45 5.64 -28.88
N SER A 52 15.89 5.53 -30.09
CA SER A 52 14.76 6.37 -30.49
C SER A 52 13.45 5.77 -29.99
N GLY A 53 12.50 6.61 -29.60
CA GLY A 53 11.17 6.22 -29.20
C GLY A 53 11.00 5.93 -27.70
N GLY A 54 12.06 6.04 -26.91
CA GLY A 54 11.97 6.09 -25.46
C GLY A 54 11.69 7.53 -25.00
N THR A 55 10.82 7.69 -24.03
CA THR A 55 10.65 8.95 -23.32
C THR A 55 10.84 8.70 -21.83
N ASP A 56 11.52 9.62 -21.18
CA ASP A 56 11.66 9.60 -19.72
C ASP A 56 10.46 10.24 -19.02
N GLY A 57 9.31 10.28 -19.66
CA GLY A 57 8.12 10.98 -19.21
C GLY A 57 8.07 12.44 -19.65
N THR A 58 6.94 13.06 -19.42
CA THR A 58 6.74 14.49 -19.73
C THR A 58 7.39 15.35 -18.65
N VAL A 59 8.68 15.59 -18.78
CA VAL A 59 9.37 16.48 -17.85
C VAL A 59 9.68 17.78 -18.56
N GLN A 60 9.16 18.85 -18.04
CA GLN A 60 9.43 20.20 -18.52
C GLN A 60 10.77 20.74 -18.05
N HIS A 61 11.55 19.98 -17.29
CA HIS A 61 12.81 20.44 -16.77
C HIS A 61 13.97 20.16 -17.74
N PRO A 62 14.82 21.14 -18.03
CA PRO A 62 15.91 21.00 -19.01
C PRO A 62 17.00 19.99 -18.59
N ILE A 63 17.02 19.56 -17.33
CA ILE A 63 18.04 18.65 -16.77
C ILE A 63 17.61 17.17 -16.86
N GLY A 64 16.53 16.87 -17.57
CA GLY A 64 16.09 15.49 -17.78
C GLY A 64 15.05 15.00 -16.78
N ALA A 65 14.59 13.85 -17.07
CA ALA A 65 13.36 13.24 -16.62
C ALA A 65 13.29 12.83 -15.18
N PHE A 66 14.36 12.88 -14.44
CA PHE A 66 14.25 12.62 -13.02
C PHE A 66 13.61 13.81 -12.35
N THR A 67 12.37 13.71 -12.25
CA THR A 67 11.49 14.68 -11.69
C THR A 67 11.77 14.84 -10.21
N TYR A 68 12.51 15.86 -9.94
CA TYR A 68 12.60 16.41 -8.60
C TYR A 68 11.34 17.20 -8.24
N GLU A 69 10.36 17.18 -9.11
CA GLU A 69 9.09 17.86 -8.94
C GLU A 69 8.02 16.90 -8.41
N ASN A 70 7.11 17.44 -7.64
CA ASN A 70 5.99 16.67 -7.11
C ASN A 70 5.05 16.26 -8.25
N ILE A 71 4.44 15.10 -8.10
CA ILE A 71 3.35 14.68 -8.99
C ILE A 71 2.19 15.63 -8.84
N SER A 72 1.68 16.12 -9.95
CA SER A 72 0.57 17.06 -10.03
C SER A 72 -0.22 16.80 -11.31
N GLU A 73 -1.32 17.51 -11.48
CA GLU A 73 -2.12 17.46 -12.70
C GLU A 73 -1.30 17.79 -13.96
N ASN A 74 -0.36 18.73 -13.85
CA ASN A 74 0.51 19.14 -14.95
C ASN A 74 1.80 18.32 -15.06
N ASN A 75 2.09 17.50 -14.07
CA ASN A 75 3.29 16.65 -14.02
C ASN A 75 2.90 15.24 -13.57
N SER A 76 2.31 14.49 -14.47
CA SER A 76 1.80 13.14 -14.24
C SER A 76 2.87 12.04 -14.26
N GLN A 77 4.13 12.39 -14.38
CA GLN A 77 5.26 11.46 -14.43
C GLN A 77 5.18 10.45 -15.61
N GLY A 78 4.75 10.93 -16.75
CA GLY A 78 4.61 10.12 -17.96
C GLY A 78 3.31 9.35 -18.06
N LEU A 79 2.43 9.44 -17.06
CA LEU A 79 1.10 8.84 -17.07
C LEU A 79 0.07 9.92 -17.44
N ASP A 80 -0.67 9.71 -18.51
CA ASP A 80 -1.76 10.61 -18.89
C ASP A 80 -3.04 10.27 -18.11
N PRO A 81 -3.47 11.11 -17.15
CA PRO A 81 -4.63 10.84 -16.32
C PRO A 81 -5.95 10.94 -17.09
N SER A 82 -5.98 11.64 -18.21
CA SER A 82 -7.17 11.81 -19.04
C SER A 82 -7.40 10.65 -19.99
N ASN A 83 -6.39 9.84 -20.25
CA ASN A 83 -6.43 8.78 -21.23
C ASN A 83 -6.71 7.43 -20.57
N THR A 84 -7.98 7.07 -20.49
CA THR A 84 -8.43 5.77 -19.97
C THR A 84 -8.35 4.64 -21.01
N GLY A 85 -8.00 4.93 -22.25
CA GLY A 85 -8.20 4.01 -23.37
C GLY A 85 -7.00 3.73 -24.26
N GLY A 86 -5.79 4.14 -23.96
CA GLY A 86 -4.77 3.70 -24.85
C GLY A 86 -3.47 4.42 -25.02
N ALA A 87 -3.09 5.36 -24.21
CA ALA A 87 -1.76 5.91 -24.33
C ALA A 87 -1.11 6.15 -22.96
N SER A 88 0.19 6.26 -22.95
CA SER A 88 0.99 6.81 -21.87
C SER A 88 0.89 6.09 -20.52
N GLY A 89 1.07 4.77 -20.51
CA GLY A 89 1.26 4.01 -19.27
C GLY A 89 -0.03 3.47 -18.64
N TYR A 90 -1.22 3.85 -19.09
CA TYR A 90 -2.46 3.29 -18.55
C TYR A 90 -2.59 1.78 -18.80
N ASN A 91 -2.39 1.36 -20.04
CA ASN A 91 -2.51 -0.05 -20.43
C ASN A 91 -1.44 -0.92 -19.75
N GLU A 92 -0.25 -0.40 -19.59
CA GLU A 92 0.86 -1.07 -18.92
C GLU A 92 0.55 -1.30 -17.43
N TYR A 93 -0.04 -0.32 -16.76
CA TYR A 93 -0.53 -0.50 -15.39
C TYR A 93 -1.66 -1.52 -15.31
N VAL A 94 -2.61 -1.49 -16.24
CA VAL A 94 -3.70 -2.47 -16.29
C VAL A 94 -3.16 -3.88 -16.50
N GLN A 95 -2.23 -4.07 -17.45
CA GLN A 95 -1.59 -5.37 -17.69
C GLN A 95 -0.82 -5.88 -16.46
N ALA A 96 -0.06 -4.99 -15.79
CA ALA A 96 0.63 -5.35 -14.56
C ALA A 96 -0.33 -5.75 -13.43
N LEU A 97 -1.45 -5.04 -13.29
CA LEU A 97 -2.48 -5.36 -12.29
C LEU A 97 -3.23 -6.65 -12.64
N ASP A 98 -3.49 -6.90 -13.92
CA ASP A 98 -4.11 -8.15 -14.38
C ASP A 98 -3.17 -9.34 -14.16
N LEU A 99 -1.86 -9.17 -14.35
CA LEU A 99 -0.86 -10.17 -13.98
C LEU A 99 -0.91 -10.47 -12.48
N LEU A 100 -0.93 -9.42 -11.65
CA LEU A 100 -1.05 -9.55 -10.18
C LEU A 100 -2.39 -10.11 -9.73
N SER A 101 -3.42 -10.18 -10.57
CA SER A 101 -4.70 -10.77 -10.21
C SER A 101 -4.64 -12.29 -10.02
N ASN A 102 -3.60 -12.95 -10.56
CA ASN A 102 -3.38 -14.39 -10.40
C ASN A 102 -2.84 -14.70 -9.00
N GLN A 103 -3.73 -15.22 -8.12
CA GLN A 103 -3.38 -15.57 -6.73
C GLN A 103 -2.47 -16.78 -6.62
N ASP A 104 -2.48 -17.67 -7.59
CA ASP A 104 -1.71 -18.91 -7.55
C ASP A 104 -0.24 -18.69 -7.86
N GLU A 105 0.07 -17.67 -8.64
CA GLU A 105 1.43 -17.33 -9.05
C GLU A 105 2.07 -16.27 -8.13
N TYR A 106 1.28 -15.28 -7.72
CA TYR A 106 1.80 -14.14 -6.96
C TYR A 106 1.20 -14.06 -5.55
N ASP A 107 1.99 -14.40 -4.54
CA ASP A 107 1.62 -14.19 -3.14
C ASP A 107 1.97 -12.76 -2.69
N VAL A 108 1.00 -11.86 -2.75
CA VAL A 108 1.14 -10.46 -2.35
C VAL A 108 0.23 -10.14 -1.16
N ASN A 109 0.70 -9.30 -0.24
CA ASN A 109 -0.06 -8.85 0.93
C ASN A 109 -0.51 -7.40 0.83
N LEU A 110 0.31 -6.56 0.19
CA LEU A 110 0.05 -5.14 -0.01
C LEU A 110 0.28 -4.79 -1.48
N ILE A 111 -0.61 -3.99 -2.03
CA ILE A 111 -0.44 -3.35 -3.34
C ILE A 111 -0.35 -1.85 -3.11
N LEU A 112 0.72 -1.27 -3.60
CA LEU A 112 0.95 0.17 -3.59
C LEU A 112 1.57 0.58 -4.91
N THR A 113 1.13 1.73 -5.38
CA THR A 113 1.56 2.29 -6.65
C THR A 113 1.98 3.74 -6.43
N PRO A 114 3.19 3.95 -5.88
CA PRO A 114 3.68 5.30 -5.66
C PRO A 114 3.70 6.09 -6.97
N GLY A 115 3.13 7.29 -6.93
CA GLY A 115 2.98 8.10 -8.14
C GLY A 115 1.59 8.03 -8.79
N ILE A 116 0.79 7.02 -8.46
CA ILE A 116 -0.62 6.96 -8.85
C ILE A 116 -1.45 7.65 -7.77
N ILE A 117 -2.02 8.79 -8.13
CA ILE A 117 -2.82 9.63 -7.24
C ILE A 117 -4.30 9.50 -7.64
N ASP A 118 -5.18 9.24 -6.69
CA ASP A 118 -6.59 8.96 -6.99
C ASP A 118 -7.32 10.13 -7.66
N SER A 119 -6.97 11.38 -7.31
CA SER A 119 -7.54 12.57 -7.95
C SER A 119 -7.19 12.70 -9.43
N VAL A 120 -5.99 12.24 -9.80
CA VAL A 120 -5.45 12.35 -11.17
C VAL A 120 -5.68 11.05 -11.95
N HIS A 121 -5.36 9.91 -11.36
CA HIS A 121 -5.37 8.59 -12.01
C HIS A 121 -6.53 7.72 -11.51
N THR A 122 -7.73 8.28 -11.49
CA THR A 122 -8.96 7.68 -10.93
C THR A 122 -9.23 6.26 -11.42
N ALA A 123 -9.02 5.99 -12.71
CA ALA A 123 -9.29 4.68 -13.30
C ALA A 123 -8.31 3.61 -12.82
N ILE A 124 -7.02 3.93 -12.72
CA ILE A 124 -5.99 3.00 -12.23
C ILE A 124 -6.19 2.74 -10.73
N SER A 125 -6.42 3.79 -9.93
CA SER A 125 -6.71 3.63 -8.50
C SER A 125 -7.92 2.74 -8.25
N LYS A 126 -8.97 2.89 -9.06
CA LYS A 126 -10.14 2.01 -9.01
C LYS A 126 -9.76 0.57 -9.35
N LYS A 127 -9.01 0.34 -10.43
CA LYS A 127 -8.57 -1.00 -10.83
C LYS A 127 -7.74 -1.68 -9.74
N ILE A 128 -6.87 -0.94 -9.02
CA ILE A 128 -6.09 -1.48 -7.89
C ILE A 128 -7.02 -1.96 -6.77
N MET A 129 -8.03 -1.16 -6.42
CA MET A 129 -9.01 -1.51 -5.40
C MET A 129 -9.85 -2.72 -5.81
N ASP A 130 -10.28 -2.77 -7.08
CA ASP A 130 -11.05 -3.89 -7.63
C ASP A 130 -10.22 -5.19 -7.60
N VAL A 131 -8.96 -5.16 -8.03
CA VAL A 131 -8.04 -6.31 -7.93
C VAL A 131 -7.87 -6.79 -6.49
N CYS A 132 -7.69 -5.89 -5.53
CA CYS A 132 -7.59 -6.27 -4.12
C CYS A 132 -8.88 -6.89 -3.58
N GLN A 133 -10.03 -6.38 -4.02
CA GLN A 133 -11.34 -6.88 -3.61
C GLN A 133 -11.63 -8.25 -4.21
N ASP A 134 -11.37 -8.44 -5.49
CA ASP A 134 -11.60 -9.70 -6.21
C ASP A 134 -10.68 -10.80 -5.69
N ARG A 135 -9.42 -10.51 -5.51
CA ARG A 135 -8.46 -11.43 -4.86
C ARG A 135 -8.87 -11.73 -3.41
N GLY A 136 -9.22 -10.71 -2.64
CA GLY A 136 -9.59 -10.81 -1.23
C GLY A 136 -8.45 -11.26 -0.30
N ASP A 137 -7.21 -11.27 -0.79
CA ASP A 137 -6.01 -11.73 -0.07
C ASP A 137 -4.90 -10.66 0.02
N CYS A 138 -5.14 -9.47 -0.50
CA CYS A 138 -4.23 -8.33 -0.44
C CYS A 138 -4.98 -7.05 -0.04
N PHE A 139 -4.21 -6.00 0.28
CA PHE A 139 -4.72 -4.72 0.75
C PHE A 139 -4.02 -3.58 0.01
N ALA A 140 -4.76 -2.57 -0.44
CA ALA A 140 -4.23 -1.44 -1.18
C ALA A 140 -3.98 -0.22 -0.29
N LEU A 141 -2.85 0.47 -0.54
CA LEU A 141 -2.58 1.81 -0.02
C LEU A 141 -2.71 2.80 -1.16
N ILE A 142 -3.65 3.74 -1.04
CA ILE A 142 -4.00 4.69 -2.09
C ILE A 142 -3.67 6.12 -1.64
N ASP A 143 -3.03 6.87 -2.50
CA ASP A 143 -2.77 8.29 -2.29
C ASP A 143 -3.96 9.10 -2.82
N PRO A 144 -4.67 9.88 -1.96
CA PRO A 144 -5.93 10.52 -2.36
C PRO A 144 -5.72 11.68 -3.32
N VAL A 145 -4.78 12.57 -3.02
CA VAL A 145 -4.61 13.85 -3.72
C VAL A 145 -3.14 14.20 -3.89
N GLU A 146 -2.90 15.11 -4.83
CA GLU A 146 -1.57 15.65 -5.15
C GLU A 146 -1.00 16.46 -3.99
N TYR A 147 0.27 16.81 -4.13
CA TYR A 147 0.95 17.72 -3.22
C TYR A 147 0.27 19.10 -3.19
N ASN A 148 0.26 19.73 -2.04
CA ASN A 148 -0.30 21.06 -1.78
C ASN A 148 -1.83 21.18 -1.89
N LYS A 149 -2.56 20.07 -1.86
CA LYS A 149 -4.03 20.06 -1.75
C LYS A 149 -4.47 20.20 -0.28
N ASN A 150 -5.74 20.48 -0.05
CA ASN A 150 -6.29 20.73 1.29
C ASN A 150 -7.03 19.50 1.87
N VAL A 151 -7.49 19.62 3.11
CA VAL A 151 -8.26 18.58 3.82
C VAL A 151 -9.54 18.22 3.06
N GLY A 152 -10.23 19.21 2.49
CA GLY A 152 -11.48 19.01 1.75
C GLY A 152 -11.27 18.16 0.51
N ASP A 153 -10.19 18.42 -0.25
CA ASP A 153 -9.85 17.64 -1.44
C ASP A 153 -9.62 16.16 -1.09
N ALA A 154 -8.90 15.89 0.00
CA ALA A 154 -8.63 14.53 0.44
C ALA A 154 -9.90 13.79 0.91
N THR A 155 -10.77 14.50 1.66
CA THR A 155 -12.03 13.91 2.16
C THR A 155 -13.03 13.65 1.04
N GLU A 156 -13.10 14.52 0.03
CA GLU A 156 -13.93 14.32 -1.16
C GLU A 156 -13.53 13.04 -1.90
N ARG A 157 -12.22 12.82 -2.12
CA ARG A 157 -11.74 11.63 -2.80
C ARG A 157 -12.05 10.34 -2.04
N ALA A 158 -11.84 10.33 -0.73
CA ALA A 158 -12.22 9.19 0.10
C ALA A 158 -13.74 8.96 0.09
N GLY A 159 -14.53 10.03 0.11
CA GLY A 159 -15.99 9.98 0.00
C GLY A 159 -16.50 9.40 -1.32
N ALA A 160 -15.71 9.42 -2.39
CA ALA A 160 -16.05 8.80 -3.68
C ALA A 160 -15.80 7.28 -3.71
N ARG A 161 -15.19 6.72 -2.67
CA ARG A 161 -14.81 5.30 -2.60
C ARG A 161 -15.59 4.57 -1.51
N ASP A 162 -15.81 3.28 -1.69
CA ASP A 162 -16.41 2.39 -0.69
C ASP A 162 -15.83 0.99 -0.82
N THR A 163 -14.77 0.70 -0.08
CA THR A 163 -14.16 -0.61 -0.02
C THR A 163 -13.42 -0.82 1.28
N SER A 164 -13.45 -2.03 1.81
CA SER A 164 -12.65 -2.40 2.99
C SER A 164 -11.26 -2.92 2.63
N TYR A 165 -10.93 -3.06 1.35
CA TYR A 165 -9.64 -3.57 0.88
C TYR A 165 -8.62 -2.47 0.57
N ALA A 166 -8.94 -1.22 0.87
CA ALA A 166 -8.04 -0.10 0.68
C ALA A 166 -8.11 0.89 1.84
N ALA A 167 -7.03 1.65 2.02
CA ALA A 167 -6.95 2.79 2.92
C ALA A 167 -6.25 3.96 2.25
N MET A 168 -6.68 5.16 2.60
CA MET A 168 -6.07 6.41 2.19
C MET A 168 -5.39 7.10 3.36
N TYR A 169 -4.26 7.77 3.09
CA TYR A 169 -3.47 8.51 4.06
C TYR A 169 -3.17 9.91 3.54
N TRP A 170 -3.12 10.88 4.42
CA TRP A 170 -2.83 12.27 4.10
C TRP A 170 -2.23 12.99 5.33
N PRO A 171 -1.33 13.97 5.19
CA PRO A 171 -0.77 14.58 3.99
C PRO A 171 0.51 13.88 3.48
N TRP A 172 1.14 14.47 2.45
CA TRP A 172 2.44 14.07 1.95
C TRP A 172 3.53 14.22 3.02
N VAL A 173 4.61 13.46 2.84
CA VAL A 173 5.73 13.45 3.79
C VAL A 173 7.04 13.77 3.09
N LYS A 174 7.94 14.42 3.81
CA LYS A 174 9.27 14.78 3.33
C LYS A 174 10.29 13.76 3.84
N ILE A 175 10.97 13.12 2.91
CA ILE A 175 11.99 12.11 3.21
C ILE A 175 13.35 12.52 2.62
N PRO A 176 14.48 12.07 3.21
CA PRO A 176 15.78 12.26 2.61
C PRO A 176 16.00 11.31 1.45
N ASP A 177 16.49 11.84 0.35
CA ASP A 177 17.06 11.08 -0.76
C ASP A 177 18.57 10.97 -0.52
N ASN A 178 19.01 9.77 -0.11
CA ASN A 178 20.40 9.56 0.27
C ASN A 178 21.35 9.50 -0.94
N GLN A 179 20.83 9.28 -2.15
CA GLN A 179 21.66 9.24 -3.36
C GLN A 179 22.04 10.63 -3.81
N LEU A 180 21.09 11.54 -3.75
CA LEU A 180 21.26 12.91 -4.22
C LEU A 180 21.54 13.91 -3.09
N GLY A 181 21.46 13.49 -1.82
CA GLY A 181 21.67 14.36 -0.67
C GLY A 181 20.58 15.42 -0.47
N VAL A 182 19.45 15.31 -1.15
CA VAL A 182 18.33 16.26 -1.09
C VAL A 182 17.15 15.70 -0.30
N GLN A 183 16.23 16.57 0.09
CA GLN A 183 14.98 16.16 0.71
C GLN A 183 13.86 16.25 -0.34
N ARG A 184 13.03 15.21 -0.40
CA ARG A 184 11.91 15.12 -1.35
C ARG A 184 10.57 14.96 -0.65
N TRP A 185 9.56 15.56 -1.23
CA TRP A 185 8.18 15.26 -0.91
C TRP A 185 7.76 14.00 -1.65
N VAL A 186 7.16 13.08 -0.91
CA VAL A 186 6.66 11.83 -1.46
C VAL A 186 5.24 11.58 -0.99
N PRO A 187 4.43 10.88 -1.80
CA PRO A 187 3.08 10.51 -1.39
C PRO A 187 3.11 9.55 -0.20
N PRO A 188 2.07 9.55 0.64
CA PRO A 188 1.99 8.75 1.84
C PRO A 188 2.27 7.26 1.66
N SER A 189 1.83 6.66 0.55
CA SER A 189 1.99 5.22 0.27
C SER A 189 3.44 4.75 0.35
N VAL A 190 4.40 5.59 -0.07
CA VAL A 190 5.84 5.29 -0.02
C VAL A 190 6.32 5.03 1.40
N ALA A 191 5.89 5.87 2.33
CA ALA A 191 6.38 5.84 3.71
C ALA A 191 5.53 4.94 4.61
N VAL A 192 4.21 4.93 4.42
CA VAL A 192 3.26 4.15 5.22
C VAL A 192 3.46 2.64 5.02
N ALA A 193 3.88 2.19 3.83
CA ALA A 193 4.26 0.80 3.61
C ALA A 193 5.33 0.30 4.59
N GLY A 194 6.31 1.16 4.91
CA GLY A 194 7.33 0.89 5.92
C GLY A 194 6.76 0.75 7.33
N VAL A 195 5.72 1.54 7.66
CA VAL A 195 5.00 1.43 8.94
C VAL A 195 4.28 0.08 9.06
N TYR A 196 3.64 -0.37 7.98
CA TYR A 196 2.99 -1.69 7.94
C TYR A 196 4.01 -2.82 8.12
N ALA A 197 5.13 -2.75 7.40
CA ALA A 197 6.19 -3.75 7.52
C ALA A 197 6.81 -3.77 8.93
N PHE A 198 7.02 -2.60 9.53
CA PHE A 198 7.51 -2.49 10.90
C PHE A 198 6.51 -3.08 11.92
N ASN A 199 5.22 -2.74 11.78
CA ASN A 199 4.17 -3.29 12.61
C ASN A 199 4.12 -4.83 12.54
N ASP A 200 4.21 -5.39 11.34
CA ASP A 200 4.17 -6.84 11.12
C ASP A 200 5.41 -7.55 11.70
N LYS A 201 6.56 -6.86 11.70
CA LYS A 201 7.81 -7.38 12.26
C LYS A 201 7.82 -7.38 13.80
N VAL A 202 7.32 -6.30 14.41
CA VAL A 202 7.40 -6.09 15.87
C VAL A 202 6.23 -6.78 16.60
N THR A 203 5.08 -6.83 15.95
CA THR A 203 3.86 -7.43 16.45
C THR A 203 3.28 -8.40 15.42
N HIS A 204 2.07 -8.16 14.97
CA HIS A 204 1.40 -8.96 13.95
C HIS A 204 0.55 -8.08 13.05
N ALA A 205 0.15 -8.61 11.88
CA ALA A 205 -0.66 -7.90 10.89
C ALA A 205 -2.02 -7.40 11.41
N TRP A 206 -2.52 -7.98 12.50
CA TRP A 206 -3.78 -7.59 13.14
C TRP A 206 -3.65 -6.53 14.23
N PHE A 207 -2.45 -6.01 14.47
CA PHE A 207 -2.27 -4.81 15.26
C PHE A 207 -2.41 -3.57 14.39
N ALA A 208 -2.89 -2.48 14.99
CA ALA A 208 -3.05 -1.22 14.28
C ALA A 208 -1.69 -0.65 13.86
N PRO A 209 -1.44 -0.41 12.56
CA PRO A 209 -0.24 0.26 12.08
C PRO A 209 -0.36 1.79 12.27
N ALA A 210 -0.65 2.22 13.47
CA ALA A 210 -0.93 3.59 13.83
C ALA A 210 -0.57 3.87 15.30
N GLY A 211 -0.52 5.15 15.67
CA GLY A 211 -0.22 5.61 17.02
C GLY A 211 1.27 5.71 17.30
N LEU A 212 1.61 6.30 18.43
CA LEU A 212 2.99 6.67 18.78
C LEU A 212 3.94 5.48 18.91
N ASN A 213 3.42 4.30 19.25
CA ASN A 213 4.24 3.10 19.44
C ASN A 213 4.65 2.42 18.14
N ARG A 214 3.81 2.45 17.11
CA ARG A 214 3.99 1.66 15.88
C ARG A 214 3.78 2.45 14.59
N GLY A 215 3.12 3.60 14.68
CA GLY A 215 2.78 4.43 13.52
C GLY A 215 3.83 5.46 13.14
N THR A 216 4.96 5.56 13.85
CA THR A 216 5.99 6.56 13.57
C THR A 216 6.71 6.25 12.25
N ILE A 217 6.79 7.26 11.40
CA ILE A 217 7.47 7.20 10.10
C ILE A 217 8.92 7.67 10.29
N ASN A 218 9.81 6.76 10.65
CA ASN A 218 11.19 7.10 11.02
C ASN A 218 11.99 7.80 9.92
N VAL A 219 11.66 7.55 8.66
CA VAL A 219 12.33 8.20 7.51
C VAL A 219 11.81 9.61 7.24
N ALA A 220 10.61 9.95 7.72
CA ALA A 220 10.01 11.25 7.48
C ALA A 220 10.62 12.33 8.36
N LYS A 221 11.03 13.41 7.73
CA LYS A 221 11.55 14.62 8.42
C LYS A 221 10.43 15.60 8.75
N GLN A 222 9.40 15.64 7.93
CA GLN A 222 8.31 16.60 8.04
C GLN A 222 7.07 16.06 7.33
N ALA A 223 5.89 16.35 7.87
CA ALA A 223 4.63 16.28 7.13
C ALA A 223 4.39 17.59 6.40
N GLU A 224 3.73 17.54 5.26
CA GLU A 224 3.40 18.71 4.42
C GLU A 224 2.63 19.77 5.19
N ARG A 225 1.71 19.33 6.04
CA ARG A 225 0.91 20.21 6.89
C ARG A 225 0.94 19.75 8.34
N ARG A 226 0.92 20.71 9.24
CA ARG A 226 0.68 20.44 10.66
C ARG A 226 -0.83 20.44 10.90
N LEU A 227 -1.35 19.25 11.13
CA LEU A 227 -2.77 19.04 11.36
C LEU A 227 -3.17 19.47 12.78
N THR A 228 -4.20 20.28 12.88
CA THR A 228 -4.89 20.53 14.14
C THR A 228 -5.68 19.29 14.57
N GLN A 229 -6.22 19.28 15.79
CA GLN A 229 -7.12 18.20 16.21
C GLN A 229 -8.35 18.14 15.32
N ALA A 230 -8.98 19.29 15.05
CA ALA A 230 -10.15 19.38 14.20
C ALA A 230 -9.90 18.85 12.77
N ASP A 231 -8.73 19.15 12.19
CA ASP A 231 -8.36 18.61 10.87
C ASP A 231 -8.25 17.08 10.91
N ARG A 232 -7.63 16.53 11.96
CA ARG A 232 -7.50 15.08 12.12
C ARG A 232 -8.85 14.40 12.30
N ASP A 233 -9.74 15.00 13.08
CA ASP A 233 -11.09 14.49 13.31
C ASP A 233 -11.89 14.50 11.99
N THR A 234 -11.85 15.61 11.23
CA THR A 234 -12.49 15.72 9.91
C THR A 234 -11.98 14.68 8.91
N LEU A 235 -10.68 14.50 8.83
CA LEU A 235 -10.06 13.46 7.97
C LEU A 235 -10.52 12.06 8.40
N TYR A 236 -10.43 11.78 9.68
CA TYR A 236 -10.75 10.47 10.23
C TYR A 236 -12.22 10.13 10.05
N ASP A 237 -13.13 11.08 10.26
CA ASP A 237 -14.56 10.89 10.04
C ASP A 237 -14.88 10.59 8.57
N SER A 238 -14.11 11.16 7.67
CA SER A 238 -14.22 10.94 6.21
C SER A 238 -13.41 9.75 5.70
N ASN A 239 -12.94 8.84 6.58
CA ASN A 239 -12.16 7.64 6.22
C ASN A 239 -10.79 7.92 5.60
N VAL A 240 -10.21 9.08 5.86
CA VAL A 240 -8.80 9.38 5.55
C VAL A 240 -7.98 9.27 6.82
N ASN A 241 -6.88 8.54 6.78
CA ASN A 241 -6.02 8.34 7.93
C ASN A 241 -5.01 9.48 8.03
N PRO A 242 -5.06 10.33 9.07
CA PRO A 242 -4.16 11.46 9.19
C PRO A 242 -2.73 11.04 9.52
N ILE A 243 -1.76 11.71 8.91
CA ILE A 243 -0.36 11.68 9.29
C ILE A 243 -0.08 12.97 10.04
N ALA A 244 0.15 12.87 11.33
CA ALA A 244 0.33 14.01 12.21
C ALA A 244 1.76 14.12 12.76
N THR A 245 2.16 15.33 13.11
CA THR A 245 3.45 15.57 13.76
C THR A 245 3.22 15.89 15.23
N PHE A 246 3.78 15.07 16.11
CA PHE A 246 3.71 15.27 17.55
C PHE A 246 5.06 15.76 18.08
N PRO A 247 5.07 16.75 18.99
CA PRO A 247 6.30 17.20 19.63
C PRO A 247 7.05 16.05 20.31
N GLY A 248 8.32 15.89 19.99
CA GLY A 248 9.16 14.82 20.55
C GLY A 248 8.95 13.42 19.98
N GLN A 249 7.92 13.20 19.15
CA GLN A 249 7.60 11.88 18.59
C GLN A 249 7.76 11.82 17.06
N GLY A 250 7.91 12.97 16.40
CA GLY A 250 8.07 13.04 14.95
C GLY A 250 6.77 12.87 14.16
N VAL A 251 6.92 12.46 12.91
CA VAL A 251 5.81 12.25 11.98
C VAL A 251 5.23 10.86 12.20
N THR A 252 3.92 10.78 12.44
CA THR A 252 3.26 9.54 12.87
C THR A 252 1.94 9.37 12.17
N VAL A 253 1.66 8.15 11.72
CA VAL A 253 0.32 7.73 11.26
C VAL A 253 -0.61 7.68 12.47
N PHE A 254 -1.71 8.41 12.42
CA PHE A 254 -2.65 8.54 13.54
C PHE A 254 -4.09 8.19 13.17
N GLY A 255 -4.24 7.15 12.36
CA GLY A 255 -5.52 6.59 11.94
C GLY A 255 -5.37 5.22 11.31
N GLN A 256 -6.45 4.43 11.30
CA GLN A 256 -6.48 3.07 10.75
C GLN A 256 -7.82 2.70 10.13
N LYS A 257 -8.54 3.65 9.55
CA LYS A 257 -9.78 3.36 8.83
C LYS A 257 -9.52 2.83 7.42
N THR A 258 -10.36 1.91 6.98
CA THR A 258 -10.50 1.55 5.57
C THR A 258 -11.43 2.53 4.87
N LEU A 259 -11.55 2.45 3.56
CA LEU A 259 -12.49 3.28 2.79
C LEU A 259 -13.95 2.81 2.88
N GLN A 260 -14.25 1.83 3.73
CA GLN A 260 -15.61 1.32 3.89
C GLN A 260 -16.52 2.34 4.56
N LYS A 261 -17.64 2.68 3.91
CA LYS A 261 -18.64 3.60 4.44
C LYS A 261 -19.54 2.98 5.50
N LYS A 262 -19.92 1.71 5.28
CA LYS A 262 -20.77 1.01 6.23
C LYS A 262 -20.01 0.70 7.50
N ALA A 263 -20.54 1.13 8.64
CA ALA A 263 -19.97 0.81 9.95
C ALA A 263 -20.00 -0.72 10.19
N SER A 264 -18.83 -1.31 10.32
CA SER A 264 -18.64 -2.72 10.65
C SER A 264 -17.25 -2.94 11.24
N ALA A 265 -16.92 -4.16 11.67
CA ALA A 265 -15.56 -4.47 12.10
C ALA A 265 -14.52 -4.31 10.97
N LEU A 266 -14.95 -4.36 9.71
CA LEU A 266 -14.09 -4.25 8.53
C LEU A 266 -13.76 -2.80 8.12
N ASP A 267 -14.34 -1.82 8.82
CA ASP A 267 -14.02 -0.42 8.65
C ASP A 267 -12.63 -0.06 9.27
N ARG A 268 -11.97 -1.04 9.89
CA ARG A 268 -10.63 -0.90 10.46
C ARG A 268 -9.61 -1.76 9.73
N VAL A 269 -8.46 -1.15 9.46
CA VAL A 269 -7.33 -1.77 8.74
C VAL A 269 -6.83 -3.03 9.44
N ASN A 270 -6.66 -2.97 10.76
CA ASN A 270 -6.17 -4.10 11.53
C ASN A 270 -7.07 -5.33 11.41
N VAL A 271 -8.39 -5.15 11.47
CA VAL A 271 -9.37 -6.25 11.32
C VAL A 271 -9.40 -6.79 9.90
N ARG A 272 -9.37 -5.91 8.89
CA ARG A 272 -9.30 -6.36 7.51
C ARG A 272 -8.04 -7.18 7.25
N ARG A 273 -6.88 -6.74 7.72
CA ARG A 273 -5.60 -7.46 7.58
C ARG A 273 -5.59 -8.78 8.36
N LEU A 274 -6.21 -8.82 9.53
CA LEU A 274 -6.46 -10.08 10.25
C LEU A 274 -7.19 -11.08 9.37
N LEU A 275 -8.33 -10.68 8.79
CA LEU A 275 -9.12 -11.60 7.95
C LEU A 275 -8.39 -12.01 6.68
N ILE A 276 -7.62 -11.14 6.06
CA ILE A 276 -6.75 -11.49 4.93
C ILE A 276 -5.77 -12.58 5.35
N LYS A 277 -5.11 -12.43 6.50
CA LYS A 277 -4.14 -13.42 7.00
C LYS A 277 -4.79 -14.77 7.31
N VAL A 278 -5.95 -14.74 7.98
CA VAL A 278 -6.73 -15.96 8.29
C VAL A 278 -7.18 -16.64 7.00
N LYS A 279 -7.73 -15.89 6.05
CA LYS A 279 -8.17 -16.41 4.75
C LYS A 279 -7.03 -17.08 3.99
N LYS A 280 -5.86 -16.42 3.90
CA LYS A 280 -4.67 -16.98 3.24
C LYS A 280 -4.21 -18.30 3.87
N PHE A 281 -4.12 -18.33 5.19
CA PHE A 281 -3.73 -19.55 5.90
C PHE A 281 -4.68 -20.70 5.64
N ILE A 282 -5.98 -20.44 5.73
CA ILE A 282 -6.98 -21.48 5.51
C ILE A 282 -6.99 -21.95 4.05
N ALA A 283 -6.92 -21.00 3.09
CA ALA A 283 -6.86 -21.33 1.67
C ALA A 283 -5.63 -22.20 1.34
N SER A 284 -4.45 -21.84 1.85
CA SER A 284 -3.23 -22.63 1.62
C SER A 284 -3.31 -24.02 2.26
N SER A 285 -3.86 -24.11 3.48
CA SER A 285 -3.98 -25.37 4.22
C SER A 285 -5.07 -26.29 3.64
N SER A 286 -6.14 -25.72 3.09
CA SER A 286 -7.24 -26.50 2.53
C SER A 286 -6.94 -27.07 1.12
N ARG A 287 -5.94 -26.57 0.41
CA ARG A 287 -5.51 -27.11 -0.89
C ARG A 287 -5.16 -28.59 -0.85
N PHE A 288 -4.60 -29.06 0.28
CA PHE A 288 -4.25 -30.48 0.46
C PHE A 288 -5.46 -31.38 0.72
N LEU A 289 -6.65 -30.82 0.90
CA LEU A 289 -7.90 -31.57 1.12
C LEU A 289 -8.74 -31.66 -0.16
N VAL A 290 -8.33 -30.98 -1.21
CA VAL A 290 -9.01 -31.06 -2.51
C VAL A 290 -8.75 -32.46 -3.08
N PHE A 291 -9.81 -33.10 -3.58
CA PHE A 291 -9.85 -34.49 -4.04
C PHE A 291 -9.77 -35.58 -2.94
N GLU A 292 -9.69 -35.19 -1.66
CA GLU A 292 -9.82 -36.16 -0.57
C GLU A 292 -11.29 -36.57 -0.37
N GLN A 293 -11.51 -37.74 0.22
CA GLN A 293 -12.84 -38.25 0.51
C GLN A 293 -13.58 -37.37 1.54
N ASN A 294 -14.81 -36.97 1.23
CA ASN A 294 -15.65 -36.20 2.15
C ASN A 294 -16.20 -37.09 3.28
N ASN A 295 -15.38 -37.37 4.27
CA ASN A 295 -15.72 -38.18 5.42
C ASN A 295 -15.31 -37.48 6.73
N ALA A 296 -15.70 -38.08 7.87
CA ALA A 296 -15.41 -37.54 9.18
C ALA A 296 -13.90 -37.44 9.49
N VAL A 297 -13.04 -38.23 8.82
CA VAL A 297 -11.59 -38.18 9.00
C VAL A 297 -11.03 -36.93 8.36
N THR A 298 -11.39 -36.64 7.13
CA THR A 298 -10.95 -35.43 6.39
C THR A 298 -11.44 -34.17 7.10
N ARG A 299 -12.68 -34.14 7.60
CA ARG A 299 -13.24 -33.02 8.37
C ARG A 299 -12.44 -32.77 9.66
N ARG A 300 -12.13 -33.84 10.41
CA ARG A 300 -11.29 -33.73 11.63
C ARG A 300 -9.87 -33.27 11.32
N ARG A 301 -9.29 -33.69 10.18
CA ARG A 301 -7.97 -33.25 9.73
C ARG A 301 -7.95 -31.75 9.47
N PHE A 302 -8.97 -31.20 8.80
CA PHE A 302 -9.12 -29.75 8.63
C PHE A 302 -9.20 -29.01 9.97
N LEU A 303 -10.08 -29.45 10.86
CA LEU A 303 -10.24 -28.86 12.19
C LEU A 303 -8.93 -28.91 12.99
N GLY A 304 -8.18 -30.01 12.86
CA GLY A 304 -6.86 -30.18 13.49
C GLY A 304 -5.77 -29.23 12.99
N ILE A 305 -5.97 -28.62 11.80
CA ILE A 305 -5.07 -27.61 11.24
C ILE A 305 -5.54 -26.20 11.61
N VAL A 306 -6.83 -25.94 11.46
CA VAL A 306 -7.39 -24.59 11.58
C VAL A 306 -7.55 -24.16 13.04
N ASN A 307 -8.00 -25.04 13.93
CA ASN A 307 -8.22 -24.67 15.33
C ASN A 307 -6.93 -24.20 16.02
N PRO A 308 -5.78 -24.92 15.98
CA PRO A 308 -4.56 -24.45 16.62
C PRO A 308 -4.07 -23.11 16.10
N PHE A 309 -4.25 -22.86 14.79
CA PHE A 309 -3.92 -21.57 14.21
C PHE A 309 -4.80 -20.45 14.76
N LEU A 310 -6.11 -20.65 14.83
CA LEU A 310 -7.03 -19.65 15.39
C LEU A 310 -6.83 -19.44 16.89
N GLU A 311 -6.49 -20.51 17.65
CA GLU A 311 -6.08 -20.42 19.05
C GLU A 311 -4.81 -19.58 19.22
N GLN A 312 -3.83 -19.75 18.35
CA GLN A 312 -2.65 -18.91 18.31
C GLN A 312 -3.00 -17.44 18.03
N VAL A 313 -3.84 -17.17 17.03
CA VAL A 313 -4.29 -15.80 16.73
C VAL A 313 -5.05 -15.19 17.91
N GLN A 314 -5.86 -15.98 18.61
CA GLN A 314 -6.58 -15.56 19.82
C GLN A 314 -5.61 -15.25 20.97
N SER A 315 -4.65 -16.13 21.26
CA SER A 315 -3.65 -15.92 22.30
C SER A 315 -2.79 -14.67 22.06
N GLN A 316 -2.60 -14.31 20.79
CA GLN A 316 -1.89 -13.10 20.34
C GLN A 316 -2.82 -11.90 20.15
N SER A 317 -3.99 -11.90 20.80
CA SER A 317 -4.95 -10.78 20.81
C SER A 317 -5.51 -10.38 19.45
N GLY A 318 -5.50 -11.26 18.46
CA GLY A 318 -6.14 -11.02 17.15
C GLY A 318 -7.64 -11.26 17.19
N LEU A 319 -8.07 -12.29 17.94
CA LEU A 319 -9.46 -12.65 18.10
C LEU A 319 -9.84 -12.66 19.59
N SER A 320 -11.05 -12.22 19.91
CA SER A 320 -11.64 -12.40 21.24
C SER A 320 -12.31 -13.78 21.38
N ALA A 321 -12.93 -14.25 20.31
CA ALA A 321 -13.53 -15.58 20.24
C ALA A 321 -13.56 -16.07 18.79
N PHE A 322 -13.57 -17.40 18.64
CA PHE A 322 -13.82 -18.03 17.34
C PHE A 322 -14.55 -19.35 17.52
N ARG A 323 -15.19 -19.81 16.46
CA ARG A 323 -15.80 -21.11 16.36
C ARG A 323 -15.66 -21.62 14.93
N VAL A 324 -15.21 -22.86 14.77
CA VAL A 324 -15.15 -23.54 13.46
C VAL A 324 -16.15 -24.69 13.48
N VAL A 325 -17.00 -24.74 12.49
CA VAL A 325 -17.99 -25.80 12.31
C VAL A 325 -17.69 -26.50 11.00
N MET A 326 -17.40 -27.79 11.06
CA MET A 326 -17.21 -28.67 9.91
C MET A 326 -17.61 -30.08 10.31
N ASP A 327 -18.90 -30.28 10.47
CA ASP A 327 -19.51 -31.53 10.93
C ASP A 327 -20.67 -31.92 10.02
N GLU A 328 -21.52 -32.81 10.48
CA GLU A 328 -22.67 -33.30 9.72
C GLU A 328 -23.80 -32.28 9.59
N THR A 329 -23.80 -31.23 10.43
CA THR A 329 -24.83 -30.18 10.39
C THR A 329 -24.65 -29.26 9.17
N ASN A 330 -23.41 -29.02 8.73
CA ASN A 330 -23.11 -28.21 7.56
C ASN A 330 -22.56 -29.01 6.37
N ASN A 331 -22.41 -30.35 6.52
CA ASN A 331 -22.10 -31.28 5.42
C ASN A 331 -23.17 -32.35 5.35
N THR A 332 -24.35 -31.95 4.88
CA THR A 332 -25.49 -32.81 4.67
C THR A 332 -25.24 -33.76 3.49
N PRO A 333 -26.00 -34.89 3.38
CA PRO A 333 -25.90 -35.80 2.24
C PRO A 333 -25.98 -35.08 0.89
N ASP A 334 -26.88 -34.10 0.79
CA ASP A 334 -27.07 -33.27 -0.41
C ASP A 334 -25.80 -32.48 -0.82
N GLN A 335 -25.03 -32.02 0.13
CA GLN A 335 -23.75 -31.32 -0.11
C GLN A 335 -22.63 -32.30 -0.46
N ILE A 336 -22.64 -33.47 0.16
CA ILE A 336 -21.68 -34.55 -0.13
C ILE A 336 -21.93 -35.05 -1.57
N ASP A 337 -23.18 -35.22 -1.97
CA ASP A 337 -23.56 -35.64 -3.32
C ASP A 337 -23.18 -34.60 -4.39
N ARG A 338 -23.08 -33.33 -4.00
CA ARG A 338 -22.55 -32.25 -4.85
C ARG A 338 -21.02 -32.14 -4.83
N ASN A 339 -20.34 -33.07 -4.21
CA ASN A 339 -18.88 -33.04 -4.01
C ASN A 339 -18.36 -31.79 -3.27
N GLN A 340 -19.14 -31.26 -2.34
CA GLN A 340 -18.80 -30.06 -1.58
C GLN A 340 -18.42 -30.41 -0.15
N LEU A 341 -17.30 -29.87 0.31
CA LEU A 341 -16.87 -29.89 1.72
C LEU A 341 -17.04 -28.49 2.28
N VAL A 342 -17.95 -28.32 3.24
CA VAL A 342 -18.34 -27.01 3.77
C VAL A 342 -17.78 -26.82 5.18
N GLY A 343 -16.97 -25.80 5.36
CA GLY A 343 -16.49 -25.31 6.64
C GLY A 343 -17.03 -23.91 6.93
N GLN A 344 -17.55 -23.69 8.12
CA GLN A 344 -18.01 -22.38 8.59
C GLN A 344 -17.12 -21.86 9.70
N LEU A 345 -16.61 -20.65 9.53
CA LEU A 345 -15.81 -19.97 10.51
C LEU A 345 -16.55 -18.77 11.06
N PHE A 346 -16.76 -18.77 12.36
CA PHE A 346 -17.28 -17.62 13.09
C PHE A 346 -16.12 -17.00 13.86
N VAL A 347 -15.80 -15.73 13.59
CA VAL A 347 -14.69 -15.03 14.20
C VAL A 347 -15.14 -13.70 14.78
N GLN A 348 -14.68 -13.40 15.96
CA GLN A 348 -14.90 -12.15 16.67
C GLN A 348 -13.56 -11.44 16.84
N PRO A 349 -13.25 -10.45 16.00
CA PRO A 349 -11.98 -9.74 16.08
C PRO A 349 -11.89 -8.87 17.33
N THR A 350 -10.70 -8.74 17.88
CA THR A 350 -10.41 -7.81 18.96
C THR A 350 -10.41 -6.38 18.42
N ARG A 351 -11.11 -5.49 19.12
CA ARG A 351 -11.15 -4.07 18.77
C ARG A 351 -10.02 -3.30 19.45
N THR A 352 -9.46 -2.34 18.76
CA THR A 352 -8.49 -1.40 19.33
C THR A 352 -9.18 -0.23 20.00
N ALA A 353 -8.61 0.26 21.10
CA ALA A 353 -9.04 1.52 21.71
C ALA A 353 -8.51 2.69 20.87
N GLU A 354 -9.41 3.50 20.35
CA GLU A 354 -9.08 4.70 19.56
C GLU A 354 -9.39 5.98 20.33
N PHE A 355 -10.36 5.94 21.23
CA PHE A 355 -10.77 7.05 22.07
C PHE A 355 -10.64 6.68 23.53
N ILE A 356 -10.00 7.53 24.32
CA ILE A 356 -9.86 7.40 25.76
C ILE A 356 -10.66 8.53 26.39
N VAL A 357 -11.73 8.18 27.09
CA VAL A 357 -12.54 9.16 27.84
C VAL A 357 -12.10 9.09 29.29
N LEU A 358 -11.66 10.23 29.82
CA LEU A 358 -11.28 10.38 31.22
C LEU A 358 -12.26 11.31 31.90
N ASP A 359 -12.93 10.80 32.93
CA ASP A 359 -13.83 11.60 33.75
C ASP A 359 -13.13 11.97 35.07
N PHE A 360 -13.01 13.26 35.32
CA PHE A 360 -12.37 13.80 36.51
C PHE A 360 -13.43 14.42 37.41
N THR A 361 -13.72 13.78 38.53
CA THR A 361 -14.62 14.34 39.55
C THR A 361 -13.81 14.97 40.67
N ILE A 362 -13.95 16.28 40.84
CA ILE A 362 -13.34 17.01 41.94
C ILE A 362 -14.25 16.85 43.17
N GLN A 363 -13.72 16.23 44.21
CA GLN A 363 -14.43 16.10 45.47
C GLN A 363 -14.02 17.21 46.47
N PRO A 364 -14.92 17.68 47.30
CA PRO A 364 -14.58 18.65 48.34
C PRO A 364 -13.67 18.06 49.41
N THR A 365 -12.89 18.90 50.05
CA THR A 365 -11.97 18.52 51.11
C THR A 365 -12.72 17.78 52.23
N GLY A 366 -12.32 16.55 52.51
CA GLY A 366 -12.97 15.71 53.57
C GLY A 366 -13.93 14.64 53.03
N ALA A 367 -14.14 14.55 51.71
CA ALA A 367 -14.90 13.45 51.12
C ALA A 367 -14.11 12.13 51.21
N SER A 368 -14.76 11.05 51.68
CA SER A 368 -14.18 9.71 51.65
C SER A 368 -14.31 9.09 50.25
N PHE A 369 -13.24 8.59 49.71
CA PHE A 369 -13.28 7.79 48.48
C PHE A 369 -13.82 6.40 48.81
N THR A 370 -15.05 6.13 48.42
CA THR A 370 -15.60 4.77 48.42
C THR A 370 -15.00 4.02 47.23
N SER A 371 -14.29 2.96 47.47
CA SER A 371 -13.71 2.04 46.48
C SER A 371 -14.79 1.31 45.69
#